data_1804ce78bff98da25188eaa39a3ffcb5
#
_entry.id   1804ce78bff98da25188eaa39a3ffcb5
#
_cell.length_a   1.000
_cell.length_b   1.000
_cell.length_c   1.000
_cell.angle_alpha   90.00
_cell.angle_beta   90.00
_cell.angle_gamma   90.00
#
_symmetry.space_group_name_H-M   'P 1'
#
loop_
_entity.id
_entity.type
_entity.pdbx_description
1 polymer ?
#
loop_
_entity_poly.entity_id
_entity_poly.type
_entity_poly.pdbx_seq_one_letter_code
_entity_poly.pdbx_strand_id
1 'polypeptide(L)'
;MDMNFKYCRVQGKELAANTKEPKGVFSILHKMAADGVMEQEDADLFKEIDSWFADVLPWPPQCKNQENVICYFKTENSKMMMNMVRPMLWLMEKYKHPYYVVYTNSPGEIVYEDEYQVAVKAGDLVIEDVQASWSPKE
;
A
#
# COMPACT_ATOMS: atom_id res chain seq x y z
N MET A 1 7.19 12.28 4.74
CA MET A 1 7.42 10.91 5.22
C MET A 1 8.19 10.97 6.52
N ASP A 2 7.79 10.17 7.50
CA ASP A 2 8.42 10.15 8.81
C ASP A 2 9.66 9.26 8.81
N MET A 3 10.85 9.87 8.91
CA MET A 3 12.13 9.18 8.83
C MET A 3 12.49 8.43 10.12
N ASN A 4 11.70 8.59 11.19
CA ASN A 4 11.93 7.87 12.44
C ASN A 4 11.48 6.40 12.34
N PHE A 5 10.72 6.05 11.30
CA PHE A 5 10.24 4.70 11.09
C PHE A 5 10.85 4.13 9.81
N LYS A 6 11.15 2.83 9.83
CA LYS A 6 11.81 2.15 8.71
C LYS A 6 10.85 1.76 7.59
N TYR A 7 9.58 1.55 7.92
CA TYR A 7 8.61 1.00 6.98
C TYR A 7 7.33 1.81 6.99
N CYS A 8 6.66 1.89 5.83
CA CYS A 8 5.36 2.52 5.73
C CYS A 8 4.46 1.77 4.76
N ARG A 9 3.16 1.91 4.95
CA ARG A 9 2.14 1.28 4.11
C ARG A 9 0.93 2.20 4.04
N VAL A 10 0.36 2.33 2.85
CA VAL A 10 -0.92 3.03 2.68
C VAL A 10 -2.02 1.99 2.60
N GLN A 11 -3.03 2.12 3.43
CA GLN A 11 -4.10 1.11 3.53
C GLN A 11 -5.45 1.77 3.85
N GLY A 12 -6.52 1.09 3.52
CA GLY A 12 -7.88 1.50 3.86
C GLY A 12 -8.36 0.80 5.13
N LYS A 13 -9.67 0.87 5.37
CA LYS A 13 -10.30 0.24 6.54
C LYS A 13 -10.80 -1.17 6.25
N GLU A 14 -11.14 -1.45 4.98
CA GLU A 14 -11.71 -2.74 4.61
C GLU A 14 -10.66 -3.84 4.68
N LEU A 15 -11.03 -4.97 5.28
CA LEU A 15 -10.11 -6.10 5.43
C LEU A 15 -10.09 -6.97 4.19
N ALA A 16 -8.89 -7.44 3.83
CA ALA A 16 -8.73 -8.41 2.76
C ALA A 16 -9.21 -9.80 3.23
N ALA A 17 -9.86 -10.54 2.34
CA ALA A 17 -10.41 -11.85 2.69
C ALA A 17 -9.34 -12.86 3.08
N ASN A 18 -8.18 -12.81 2.38
CA ASN A 18 -7.10 -13.78 2.61
C ASN A 18 -6.27 -13.48 3.85
N THR A 19 -5.89 -12.22 4.07
CA THR A 19 -4.97 -11.87 5.15
C THR A 19 -5.65 -11.44 6.42
N LYS A 20 -6.93 -11.03 6.35
CA LYS A 20 -7.67 -10.40 7.45
C LYS A 20 -7.06 -9.07 7.90
N GLU A 21 -6.17 -8.52 7.10
CA GLU A 21 -5.54 -7.23 7.32
C GLU A 21 -6.17 -6.17 6.43
N PRO A 22 -6.07 -4.87 6.77
CA PRO A 22 -6.60 -3.82 5.89
C PRO A 22 -6.01 -3.89 4.50
N LYS A 23 -6.85 -3.71 3.48
CA LYS A 23 -6.41 -3.70 2.08
C LYS A 23 -5.46 -2.55 1.82
N GLY A 24 -4.38 -2.80 1.08
CA GLY A 24 -3.48 -1.76 0.61
C GLY A 24 -4.11 -0.92 -0.49
N VAL A 25 -3.53 0.24 -0.75
CA VAL A 25 -4.04 1.20 -1.73
C VAL A 25 -4.18 0.59 -3.13
N PHE A 26 -3.24 -0.27 -3.54
CA PHE A 26 -3.31 -0.91 -4.87
C PHE A 26 -4.54 -1.78 -5.00
N SER A 27 -4.81 -2.63 -4.00
CA SER A 27 -5.99 -3.51 -4.01
C SER A 27 -7.28 -2.71 -4.07
N ILE A 28 -7.36 -1.62 -3.33
CA ILE A 28 -8.54 -0.76 -3.29
C ILE A 28 -8.79 -0.15 -4.67
N LEU A 29 -7.77 0.44 -5.27
CA LEU A 29 -7.93 1.11 -6.56
C LEU A 29 -8.16 0.12 -7.70
N HIS A 30 -7.55 -1.06 -7.65
CA HIS A 30 -7.86 -2.13 -8.61
C HIS A 30 -9.32 -2.52 -8.56
N LYS A 31 -9.87 -2.67 -7.37
CA LYS A 31 -11.28 -3.02 -7.20
C LYS A 31 -12.19 -1.91 -7.72
N MET A 32 -11.88 -0.66 -7.41
CA MET A 32 -12.66 0.49 -7.89
C MET A 32 -12.66 0.55 -9.41
N ALA A 33 -11.52 0.31 -10.04
CA ALA A 33 -11.42 0.28 -11.49
C ALA A 33 -12.25 -0.87 -12.08
N ALA A 34 -12.14 -2.06 -11.50
CA ALA A 34 -12.87 -3.23 -11.96
C ALA A 34 -14.38 -3.08 -11.79
N ASP A 35 -14.82 -2.41 -10.74
CA ASP A 35 -16.25 -2.18 -10.46
C ASP A 35 -16.83 -1.03 -11.27
N GLY A 36 -16.00 -0.30 -12.03
CA GLY A 36 -16.46 0.79 -12.88
C GLY A 36 -16.90 2.04 -12.12
N VAL A 37 -16.44 2.21 -10.88
CA VAL A 37 -16.82 3.38 -10.06
C VAL A 37 -15.99 4.61 -10.34
N MET A 38 -14.85 4.46 -11.03
CA MET A 38 -14.01 5.60 -11.42
C MET A 38 -14.37 6.10 -12.82
N GLU A 39 -14.25 7.41 -13.03
CA GLU A 39 -14.32 7.97 -14.36
C GLU A 39 -13.20 7.39 -15.21
N GLN A 40 -13.40 7.33 -16.53
CA GLN A 40 -12.44 6.70 -17.44
C GLN A 40 -11.03 7.32 -17.33
N GLU A 41 -10.95 8.65 -17.26
CA GLU A 41 -9.64 9.32 -17.13
C GLU A 41 -8.92 8.95 -15.84
N ASP A 42 -9.66 8.72 -14.76
CA ASP A 42 -9.07 8.33 -13.48
C ASP A 42 -8.62 6.87 -13.51
N ALA A 43 -9.40 6.00 -14.14
CA ALA A 43 -9.01 4.62 -14.35
C ALA A 43 -7.74 4.53 -15.19
N ASP A 44 -7.64 5.36 -16.22
CA ASP A 44 -6.45 5.42 -17.08
C ASP A 44 -5.24 5.94 -16.33
N LEU A 45 -5.42 6.95 -15.48
CA LEU A 45 -4.35 7.46 -14.63
C LEU A 45 -3.83 6.37 -13.68
N PHE A 46 -4.74 5.66 -13.02
CA PHE A 46 -4.33 4.57 -12.14
C PHE A 46 -3.59 3.48 -12.90
N LYS A 47 -4.02 3.15 -14.09
CA LYS A 47 -3.37 2.14 -14.93
C LYS A 47 -1.93 2.54 -15.27
N GLU A 48 -1.68 3.83 -15.55
CA GLU A 48 -0.33 4.32 -15.78
C GLU A 48 0.54 4.21 -14.54
N ILE A 49 0.00 4.57 -13.38
CA ILE A 49 0.71 4.48 -12.11
C ILE A 49 1.05 3.03 -11.80
N ASP A 50 0.07 2.15 -11.93
CA ASP A 50 0.23 0.73 -11.66
C ASP A 50 1.30 0.10 -12.57
N SER A 51 1.31 0.48 -13.85
CA SER A 51 2.32 0.02 -14.80
C SER A 51 3.72 0.47 -14.41
N TRP A 52 3.84 1.72 -13.95
CA TRP A 52 5.11 2.24 -13.48
C TRP A 52 5.64 1.42 -12.30
N PHE A 53 4.78 1.13 -11.32
CA PHE A 53 5.16 0.30 -10.18
C PHE A 53 5.52 -1.13 -10.60
N ALA A 54 4.80 -1.70 -11.54
CA ALA A 54 5.12 -3.04 -12.05
C ALA A 54 6.51 -3.11 -12.68
N ASP A 55 6.95 -2.00 -13.31
CA ASP A 55 8.26 -1.94 -13.94
C ASP A 55 9.39 -1.73 -12.93
N VAL A 56 9.13 -0.99 -11.87
CA VAL A 56 10.17 -0.53 -10.93
C VAL A 56 10.21 -1.36 -9.65
N LEU A 57 9.07 -1.85 -9.21
CA LEU A 57 8.93 -2.55 -7.94
C LEU A 57 8.64 -4.04 -8.19
N PRO A 58 9.58 -4.94 -7.92
CA PRO A 58 9.34 -6.36 -8.15
C PRO A 58 8.16 -6.88 -7.32
N TRP A 59 7.36 -7.76 -7.92
CA TRP A 59 6.28 -8.40 -7.19
C TRP A 59 6.86 -9.57 -6.41
N PRO A 60 6.80 -9.57 -5.07
CA PRO A 60 7.39 -10.64 -4.28
C PRO A 60 6.82 -12.02 -4.67
N PRO A 61 7.67 -13.05 -4.73
CA PRO A 61 7.19 -14.41 -5.08
C PRO A 61 6.06 -14.88 -4.16
N GLN A 62 6.10 -14.51 -2.88
CA GLN A 62 5.05 -14.85 -1.92
C GLN A 62 3.70 -14.28 -2.33
N CYS A 63 3.68 -13.07 -2.90
CA CYS A 63 2.45 -12.46 -3.40
C CYS A 63 1.93 -13.20 -4.63
N LYS A 64 2.83 -13.60 -5.54
CA LYS A 64 2.46 -14.39 -6.74
C LYS A 64 1.85 -15.72 -6.35
N ASN A 65 2.35 -16.34 -5.29
CA ASN A 65 1.86 -17.62 -4.79
C ASN A 65 0.65 -17.46 -3.86
N GLN A 66 0.17 -16.23 -3.70
CA GLN A 66 -0.98 -15.91 -2.85
C GLN A 66 -0.78 -16.34 -1.39
N GLU A 67 0.45 -16.27 -0.92
CA GLU A 67 0.74 -16.53 0.48
C GLU A 67 0.18 -15.40 1.36
N ASN A 68 0.03 -15.67 2.64
CA ASN A 68 -0.57 -14.73 3.58
C ASN A 68 0.45 -13.66 4.01
N VAL A 69 0.79 -12.78 3.08
CA VAL A 69 1.78 -11.71 3.29
C VAL A 69 1.22 -10.35 2.90
N ILE A 70 1.77 -9.32 3.51
CA ILE A 70 1.50 -7.93 3.15
C ILE A 70 2.83 -7.20 2.95
N CYS A 71 2.81 -6.14 2.16
CA CYS A 71 4.02 -5.41 1.79
C CYS A 71 4.06 -4.03 2.41
N TYR A 72 5.26 -3.60 2.78
CA TYR A 72 5.55 -2.25 3.27
C TYR A 72 6.66 -1.66 2.42
N PHE A 73 6.61 -0.35 2.20
CA PHE A 73 7.74 0.37 1.61
C PHE A 73 8.80 0.62 2.66
N LYS A 74 10.06 0.62 2.23
CA LYS A 74 11.16 1.09 3.05
C LYS A 74 11.21 2.61 2.98
N THR A 75 11.06 3.30 4.08
CA THR A 75 11.00 4.78 4.10
C THR A 75 12.29 5.40 3.59
N GLU A 76 13.42 4.78 3.88
CA GLU A 76 14.74 5.29 3.53
C GLU A 76 14.96 5.39 2.02
N ASN A 77 14.49 4.41 1.26
CA ASN A 77 14.79 4.29 -0.16
C ASN A 77 13.57 4.53 -1.06
N SER A 78 12.46 4.95 -0.50
CA SER A 78 11.18 4.95 -1.24
C SER A 78 10.64 6.34 -1.58
N LYS A 79 11.47 7.37 -1.55
CA LYS A 79 11.03 8.73 -1.87
C LYS A 79 10.36 8.80 -3.25
N MET A 80 10.98 8.19 -4.24
CA MET A 80 10.44 8.12 -5.60
C MET A 80 9.11 7.37 -5.63
N MET A 81 9.01 6.27 -4.87
CA MET A 81 7.78 5.49 -4.76
C MET A 81 6.67 6.33 -4.16
N MET A 82 6.96 7.07 -3.09
CA MET A 82 5.96 7.92 -2.43
C MET A 82 5.47 9.05 -3.33
N ASN A 83 6.34 9.57 -4.20
CA ASN A 83 5.91 10.57 -5.19
C ASN A 83 4.88 10.00 -6.16
N MET A 84 4.98 8.72 -6.50
CA MET A 84 4.02 8.05 -7.36
C MET A 84 2.78 7.58 -6.59
N VAL A 85 2.88 7.43 -5.29
CA VAL A 85 1.73 7.11 -4.43
C VAL A 85 0.78 8.30 -4.30
N ARG A 86 1.30 9.54 -4.32
CA ARG A 86 0.48 10.75 -4.15
C ARG A 86 -0.71 10.82 -5.09
N PRO A 87 -0.59 10.60 -6.40
CA PRO A 87 -1.76 10.59 -7.29
C PRO A 87 -2.79 9.52 -6.89
N MET A 88 -2.34 8.39 -6.35
CA MET A 88 -3.26 7.37 -5.86
C MET A 88 -4.04 7.86 -4.65
N LEU A 89 -3.39 8.59 -3.74
CA LEU A 89 -4.07 9.20 -2.60
C LEU A 89 -5.10 10.23 -3.05
N TRP A 90 -4.77 11.01 -4.09
CA TRP A 90 -5.70 11.96 -4.69
C TRP A 90 -6.94 11.24 -5.21
N LEU A 91 -6.77 10.08 -5.86
CA LEU A 91 -7.90 9.28 -6.33
C LEU A 91 -8.75 8.78 -5.16
N MET A 92 -8.12 8.30 -4.09
CA MET A 92 -8.84 7.87 -2.89
C MET A 92 -9.68 9.03 -2.32
N GLU A 93 -9.11 10.22 -2.23
CA GLU A 93 -9.81 11.39 -1.72
C GLU A 93 -10.94 11.83 -2.64
N LYS A 94 -10.72 11.82 -3.95
CA LYS A 94 -11.73 12.19 -4.94
C LYS A 94 -12.98 11.32 -4.82
N TYR A 95 -12.80 10.03 -4.58
CA TYR A 95 -13.90 9.08 -4.45
C TYR A 95 -14.33 8.87 -3.00
N LYS A 96 -13.85 9.71 -2.10
CA LYS A 96 -14.22 9.73 -0.67
C LYS A 96 -13.94 8.39 0.02
N HIS A 97 -12.85 7.76 -0.38
CA HIS A 97 -12.41 6.50 0.21
C HIS A 97 -11.35 6.79 1.26
N PRO A 98 -11.63 6.61 2.54
CA PRO A 98 -10.66 6.93 3.59
C PRO A 98 -9.45 6.00 3.54
N TYR A 99 -8.29 6.51 3.95
CA TYR A 99 -7.06 5.74 4.00
C TYR A 99 -6.21 6.14 5.20
N TYR A 100 -5.29 5.26 5.57
CA TYR A 100 -4.26 5.53 6.57
C TYR A 100 -2.89 5.38 5.95
N VAL A 101 -1.93 6.18 6.42
CA VAL A 101 -0.52 5.92 6.16
C VAL A 101 0.04 5.38 7.47
N VAL A 102 0.48 4.14 7.46
CA VAL A 102 0.97 3.44 8.65
C VAL A 102 2.48 3.42 8.62
N TYR A 103 3.11 3.83 9.71
CA TYR A 103 4.56 3.79 9.90
C TYR A 103 4.88 2.84 11.03
N THR A 104 5.92 2.02 10.86
CA THR A 104 6.33 1.05 11.88
C THR A 104 7.80 0.69 11.72
N ASN A 105 8.43 0.26 12.81
CA ASN A 105 9.74 -0.41 12.78
C ASN A 105 9.62 -1.92 12.88
N SER A 106 8.43 -2.43 13.21
CA SER A 106 8.20 -3.85 13.48
C SER A 106 6.98 -4.37 12.71
N PRO A 107 7.08 -4.48 11.37
CA PRO A 107 5.92 -4.87 10.56
C PRO A 107 5.56 -6.35 10.66
N GLY A 108 6.46 -7.18 11.18
CA GLY A 108 6.29 -8.61 11.30
C GLY A 108 7.48 -9.37 10.74
N GLU A 109 7.33 -10.67 10.61
CA GLU A 109 8.41 -11.51 10.08
C GLU A 109 8.60 -11.23 8.58
N ILE A 110 9.80 -10.76 8.21
CA ILE A 110 10.14 -10.45 6.82
C ILE A 110 10.43 -11.76 6.10
N VAL A 111 9.69 -12.03 5.02
CA VAL A 111 9.86 -13.23 4.19
C VAL A 111 10.41 -12.91 2.81
N TYR A 112 10.44 -11.63 2.44
CA TYR A 112 11.05 -11.14 1.21
C TYR A 112 11.48 -9.70 1.42
N GLU A 113 12.59 -9.32 0.82
CA GLU A 113 13.10 -7.96 0.93
C GLU A 113 13.85 -7.57 -0.35
N ASP A 114 13.62 -6.36 -0.83
CA ASP A 114 14.44 -5.78 -1.89
C ASP A 114 14.80 -4.34 -1.51
N GLU A 115 15.31 -3.57 -2.46
CA GLU A 115 15.77 -2.20 -2.21
C GLU A 115 14.66 -1.28 -1.69
N TYR A 116 13.41 -1.51 -2.11
CA TYR A 116 12.31 -0.56 -1.87
C TYR A 116 11.24 -1.08 -0.92
N GLN A 117 11.16 -2.37 -0.72
CA GLN A 117 10.03 -2.96 0.00
C GLN A 117 10.41 -4.21 0.79
N VAL A 118 9.52 -4.56 1.71
CA VAL A 118 9.55 -5.87 2.39
C VAL A 118 8.17 -6.50 2.27
N ALA A 119 8.13 -7.83 2.20
CA ALA A 119 6.89 -8.60 2.38
C ALA A 119 7.00 -9.32 3.72
N VAL A 120 5.95 -9.23 4.52
CA VAL A 120 5.93 -9.78 5.87
C VAL A 120 4.71 -10.68 6.06
N LYS A 121 4.80 -11.61 7.00
CA LYS A 121 3.66 -12.44 7.37
C LYS A 121 2.55 -11.57 7.94
N ALA A 122 1.34 -11.75 7.43
CA ALA A 122 0.18 -11.01 7.92
C ALA A 122 -0.12 -11.38 9.37
N GLY A 123 -0.55 -10.41 10.16
CA GLY A 123 -0.90 -10.62 11.57
C GLY A 123 0.22 -10.49 12.56
N ASP A 124 1.46 -10.27 12.09
CA ASP A 124 2.63 -10.18 12.97
C ASP A 124 2.98 -8.74 13.38
N LEU A 125 2.22 -7.75 12.95
CA LEU A 125 2.51 -6.35 13.26
C LEU A 125 2.52 -6.11 14.77
N VAL A 126 3.57 -5.45 15.25
CA VAL A 126 3.68 -5.03 16.65
C VAL A 126 2.94 -3.70 16.81
N ILE A 127 1.76 -3.73 17.36
CA ILE A 127 0.85 -2.57 17.41
C ILE A 127 1.44 -1.37 18.16
N GLU A 128 2.22 -1.61 19.21
CA GLU A 128 2.85 -0.55 20.00
C GLU A 128 3.89 0.26 19.20
N ASP A 129 4.33 -0.28 18.07
CA ASP A 129 5.34 0.35 17.23
C ASP A 129 4.73 0.95 15.95
N VAL A 130 3.45 1.28 15.99
CA VAL A 130 2.74 1.81 14.83
C VAL A 130 2.39 3.27 15.05
N GLN A 131 2.63 4.08 14.02
CA GLN A 131 2.08 5.41 13.92
C GLN A 131 1.23 5.48 12.66
N ALA A 132 0.02 6.00 12.75
CA ALA A 132 -0.87 6.13 11.61
C ALA A 132 -1.29 7.58 11.41
N SER A 133 -1.32 8.03 10.15
CA SER A 133 -1.87 9.32 9.76
C SER A 133 -3.16 9.10 9.01
N TRP A 134 -4.18 9.82 9.34
CA TRP A 134 -5.50 9.67 8.76
C TRP A 134 -5.72 10.64 7.61
N SER A 135 -6.46 10.21 6.61
CA SER A 135 -6.82 11.05 5.48
C SER A 135 -7.65 12.25 5.95
N PRO A 136 -7.26 13.47 5.55
CA PRO A 136 -8.03 14.66 5.96
C PRO A 136 -9.40 14.75 5.30
N LYS A 137 -9.67 13.93 4.30
CA LYS A 137 -10.93 13.89 3.55
C LYS A 137 -11.90 12.84 4.08
N GLU A 138 -11.55 12.18 5.09
CA GLU A 138 -12.36 11.15 5.69
C GLU A 138 -13.78 11.61 6.04
#